data_9c8f2a88b61be68e0a671349dc66f8d8
#
_entry.id   9c8f2a88b61be68e0a671349dc66f8d8
#
_cell.length_a   1.000
_cell.length_b   1.000
_cell.length_c   1.000
_cell.angle_alpha   90.00
_cell.angle_beta   90.00
_cell.angle_gamma   90.00
#
_symmetry.space_group_name_H-M   'P 1'
#
loop_
_entity.id
_entity.type
_entity.pdbx_description
1 polymer ?
#
loop_
_entity_poly.entity_id
_entity_poly.type
_entity_poly.pdbx_seq_one_letter_code
_entity_poly.pdbx_strand_id
1 'polypeptide(L)'
;MDTVYLDNAATSFPKPAGMSARMKDYMDNIGATINRSVYASAADAGLVALSLRERAKRFFNFNEKATHVIITPGATAGLNFIIKGLLRAGEHCIVSSMEHNAVMRPLMQLDGVEFSRIPCDGEGRIIPNTLEPLIRPNTRLVIMAHGSNVCGTVQDAEAVGKVCKRHNIPFALDAAQTAGHYPVDFGAFNLSALAVP
;
A
#
# COMPACT_ATOMS: atom_id res chain seq x y z
N MET A 1 -12.28 -10.22 33.81
CA MET A 1 -12.52 -8.99 33.02
C MET A 1 -12.11 -9.26 31.60
N ASP A 2 -13.03 -9.11 30.68
CA ASP A 2 -12.68 -9.24 29.26
C ASP A 2 -11.80 -8.06 28.86
N THR A 3 -10.60 -8.36 28.34
CA THR A 3 -9.66 -7.32 27.91
C THR A 3 -10.11 -6.74 26.58
N VAL A 4 -10.35 -5.44 26.51
CA VAL A 4 -10.64 -4.74 25.26
C VAL A 4 -9.31 -4.26 24.67
N TYR A 5 -8.99 -4.71 23.43
CA TYR A 5 -7.79 -4.30 22.72
C TYR A 5 -8.10 -3.11 21.79
N LEU A 6 -7.49 -1.96 22.03
CA LEU A 6 -7.74 -0.70 21.30
C LEU A 6 -6.56 -0.22 20.45
N ASP A 7 -5.51 -1.05 20.28
CA ASP A 7 -4.30 -0.68 19.55
C ASP A 7 -4.13 -1.45 18.21
N ASN A 8 -5.25 -1.69 17.52
CA ASN A 8 -5.22 -2.39 16.22
C ASN A 8 -4.47 -1.63 15.12
N ALA A 9 -4.31 -0.31 15.27
CA ALA A 9 -3.53 0.50 14.34
C ALA A 9 -2.03 0.15 14.37
N ALA A 10 -1.50 -0.28 15.52
CA ALA A 10 -0.12 -0.75 15.65
C ALA A 10 0.04 -2.19 15.15
N THR A 11 -0.87 -3.09 15.55
CA THR A 11 -0.93 -4.48 15.07
C THR A 11 -2.30 -5.09 15.36
N SER A 12 -2.84 -5.84 14.42
CA SER A 12 -4.13 -6.52 14.62
C SER A 12 -4.06 -7.59 15.72
N PHE A 13 -4.99 -7.53 16.68
CA PHE A 13 -5.14 -8.54 17.72
C PHE A 13 -6.63 -8.76 18.04
N PRO A 14 -7.09 -10.04 18.19
CA PRO A 14 -6.32 -11.28 18.02
C PRO A 14 -5.88 -11.50 16.58
N LYS A 15 -4.85 -12.33 16.38
CA LYS A 15 -4.43 -12.74 15.03
C LYS A 15 -5.48 -13.65 14.41
N PRO A 16 -5.62 -13.67 13.06
CA PRO A 16 -6.57 -14.54 12.38
C PRO A 16 -6.40 -16.02 12.78
N ALA A 17 -7.52 -16.72 12.96
CA ALA A 17 -7.51 -18.13 13.29
C ALA A 17 -6.74 -18.94 12.24
N GLY A 18 -5.91 -19.88 12.69
CA GLY A 18 -5.10 -20.74 11.84
C GLY A 18 -3.78 -20.12 11.33
N MET A 19 -3.52 -18.82 11.58
CA MET A 19 -2.27 -18.17 11.12
C MET A 19 -1.03 -18.87 11.70
N SER A 20 -0.98 -19.08 13.02
CA SER A 20 0.14 -19.74 13.69
C SER A 20 0.34 -21.19 13.22
N ALA A 21 -0.76 -21.92 13.01
CA ALA A 21 -0.71 -23.28 12.51
C ALA A 21 -0.11 -23.35 11.09
N ARG A 22 -0.47 -22.41 10.22
CA ARG A 22 0.08 -22.32 8.86
C ARG A 22 1.57 -21.93 8.85
N MET A 23 1.98 -21.02 9.74
CA MET A 23 3.39 -20.68 9.90
C MET A 23 4.21 -21.86 10.38
N LYS A 24 3.69 -22.60 11.38
CA LYS A 24 4.32 -23.83 11.90
C LYS A 24 4.43 -24.90 10.81
N ASP A 25 3.36 -25.17 10.09
CA ASP A 25 3.32 -26.13 8.98
C ASP A 25 4.38 -25.80 7.90
N TYR A 26 4.50 -24.54 7.53
CA TYR A 26 5.52 -24.10 6.57
C TYR A 26 6.95 -24.35 7.09
N MET A 27 7.21 -24.00 8.37
CA MET A 27 8.54 -24.19 8.97
C MET A 27 8.91 -25.66 9.12
N ASP A 28 7.95 -26.52 9.51
CA ASP A 28 8.20 -27.93 9.78
C ASP A 28 8.32 -28.77 8.49
N ASN A 29 7.53 -28.46 7.46
CA ASN A 29 7.32 -29.34 6.30
C ASN A 29 7.87 -28.80 4.99
N ILE A 30 8.05 -27.48 4.84
CA ILE A 30 8.52 -26.84 3.61
C ILE A 30 9.89 -26.19 3.83
N GLY A 31 9.95 -25.12 4.61
CA GLY A 31 11.15 -24.44 5.12
C GLY A 31 12.28 -24.14 4.12
N ALA A 32 11.99 -24.15 2.80
CA ALA A 32 12.99 -24.12 1.75
C ALA A 32 13.13 -22.74 1.11
N THR A 33 14.24 -22.54 0.40
CA THR A 33 14.50 -21.32 -0.39
C THR A 33 13.65 -21.28 -1.66
N ILE A 34 13.21 -20.08 -2.05
CA ILE A 34 12.48 -19.85 -3.28
C ILE A 34 13.47 -19.55 -4.42
N ASN A 35 13.24 -20.16 -5.61
CA ASN A 35 13.94 -19.85 -6.88
C ASN A 35 15.44 -20.13 -6.93
N ARG A 36 16.01 -20.91 -6.01
CA ARG A 36 17.45 -21.23 -6.03
C ARG A 36 17.77 -22.71 -6.21
N SER A 37 16.77 -23.58 -6.26
CA SER A 37 16.96 -25.02 -6.28
C SER A 37 15.82 -25.73 -6.95
N VAL A 38 16.05 -26.97 -7.41
CA VAL A 38 15.08 -27.80 -8.17
C VAL A 38 14.53 -28.98 -7.36
N TYR A 39 14.80 -29.06 -6.04
CA TYR A 39 14.27 -30.12 -5.19
C TYR A 39 12.80 -29.79 -4.76
N ALA A 40 12.07 -30.82 -4.36
CA ALA A 40 10.61 -30.75 -4.13
C ALA A 40 10.18 -29.62 -3.18
N SER A 41 10.80 -29.49 -1.99
CA SER A 41 10.42 -28.46 -1.02
C SER A 41 10.74 -27.02 -1.50
N ALA A 42 11.72 -26.82 -2.41
CA ALA A 42 11.91 -25.52 -3.06
C ALA A 42 10.78 -25.21 -4.06
N ALA A 43 10.28 -26.22 -4.77
CA ALA A 43 9.10 -26.07 -5.61
C ALA A 43 7.85 -25.73 -4.78
N ASP A 44 7.65 -26.40 -3.66
CA ASP A 44 6.54 -26.13 -2.73
C ASP A 44 6.59 -24.70 -2.17
N ALA A 45 7.78 -24.23 -1.76
CA ALA A 45 7.97 -22.86 -1.33
C ALA A 45 7.62 -21.84 -2.45
N GLY A 46 7.98 -22.14 -3.69
CA GLY A 46 7.61 -21.37 -4.89
C GLY A 46 6.09 -21.32 -5.09
N LEU A 47 5.41 -22.46 -4.92
CA LEU A 47 3.94 -22.54 -5.03
C LEU A 47 3.23 -21.75 -3.93
N VAL A 48 3.75 -21.73 -2.70
CA VAL A 48 3.21 -20.90 -1.61
C VAL A 48 3.28 -19.41 -2.01
N ALA A 49 4.42 -18.94 -2.52
CA ALA A 49 4.59 -17.55 -2.94
C ALA A 49 3.69 -17.19 -4.13
N LEU A 50 3.55 -18.08 -5.11
CA LEU A 50 2.64 -17.89 -6.24
C LEU A 50 1.18 -17.83 -5.79
N SER A 51 0.77 -18.75 -4.91
CA SER A 51 -0.59 -18.77 -4.33
C SER A 51 -0.92 -17.47 -3.60
N LEU A 52 0.03 -16.92 -2.82
CA LEU A 52 -0.14 -15.62 -2.17
C LEU A 52 -0.38 -14.51 -3.19
N ARG A 53 0.44 -14.42 -4.24
CA ARG A 53 0.31 -13.41 -5.30
C ARG A 53 -1.04 -13.49 -6.01
N GLU A 54 -1.48 -14.70 -6.37
CA GLU A 54 -2.77 -14.91 -7.03
C GLU A 54 -3.96 -14.58 -6.11
N ARG A 55 -3.85 -14.85 -4.80
CA ARG A 55 -4.87 -14.45 -3.83
C ARG A 55 -4.93 -12.93 -3.66
N ALA A 56 -3.78 -12.26 -3.56
CA ALA A 56 -3.71 -10.81 -3.48
C ALA A 56 -4.33 -10.15 -4.71
N LYS A 57 -4.03 -10.65 -5.91
CA LYS A 57 -4.67 -10.18 -7.16
C LYS A 57 -6.19 -10.22 -7.08
N ARG A 58 -6.74 -11.38 -6.71
CA ARG A 58 -8.20 -11.54 -6.61
C ARG A 58 -8.80 -10.66 -5.53
N PHE A 59 -8.12 -10.56 -4.39
CA PHE A 59 -8.61 -9.81 -3.23
C PHE A 59 -8.70 -8.31 -3.50
N PHE A 60 -7.75 -7.75 -4.25
CA PHE A 60 -7.70 -6.33 -4.57
C PHE A 60 -8.21 -5.99 -5.98
N ASN A 61 -8.83 -6.94 -6.69
CA ASN A 61 -9.27 -6.77 -8.09
C ASN A 61 -8.16 -6.24 -9.01
N PHE A 62 -6.95 -6.82 -8.86
CA PHE A 62 -5.77 -6.47 -9.65
C PHE A 62 -5.65 -7.40 -10.85
N ASN A 63 -5.90 -6.89 -12.07
CA ASN A 63 -6.04 -7.69 -13.29
C ASN A 63 -4.73 -7.93 -14.05
N GLU A 64 -3.60 -7.47 -13.52
CA GLU A 64 -2.29 -7.66 -14.12
C GLU A 64 -1.67 -9.03 -13.74
N LYS A 65 -0.43 -9.29 -14.19
CA LYS A 65 0.29 -10.54 -13.90
C LYS A 65 0.60 -10.69 -12.41
N ALA A 66 0.57 -11.92 -11.90
CA ALA A 66 0.93 -12.21 -10.50
C ALA A 66 2.38 -11.79 -10.16
N THR A 67 3.25 -11.72 -11.16
CA THR A 67 4.63 -11.23 -11.00
C THR A 67 4.72 -9.75 -10.64
N HIS A 68 3.66 -8.96 -10.86
CA HIS A 68 3.56 -7.57 -10.43
C HIS A 68 3.17 -7.42 -8.95
N VAL A 69 2.83 -8.51 -8.27
CA VAL A 69 2.68 -8.53 -6.81
C VAL A 69 4.04 -8.79 -6.18
N ILE A 70 4.61 -7.78 -5.58
CA ILE A 70 5.94 -7.82 -4.97
C ILE A 70 5.82 -8.08 -3.46
N ILE A 71 6.49 -9.11 -2.96
CA ILE A 71 6.53 -9.41 -1.53
C ILE A 71 7.67 -8.60 -0.91
N THR A 72 7.34 -7.79 0.09
CA THR A 72 8.29 -6.94 0.82
C THR A 72 8.21 -7.22 2.33
N PRO A 73 9.17 -6.77 3.14
CA PRO A 73 9.11 -6.89 4.61
C PRO A 73 7.96 -6.11 5.28
N GLY A 74 7.06 -5.52 4.51
CA GLY A 74 5.87 -4.78 4.95
C GLY A 74 5.62 -3.53 4.12
N ALA A 75 4.50 -2.83 4.41
CA ALA A 75 4.06 -1.65 3.67
C ALA A 75 5.13 -0.55 3.60
N THR A 76 5.88 -0.30 4.68
CA THR A 76 6.95 0.71 4.71
C THR A 76 8.01 0.46 3.64
N ALA A 77 8.45 -0.79 3.44
CA ALA A 77 9.40 -1.12 2.39
C ALA A 77 8.79 -0.94 0.99
N GLY A 78 7.54 -1.38 0.80
CA GLY A 78 6.80 -1.18 -0.44
C GLY A 78 6.67 0.29 -0.82
N LEU A 79 6.29 1.14 0.12
CA LEU A 79 6.19 2.60 -0.07
C LEU A 79 7.53 3.24 -0.42
N ASN A 80 8.63 2.82 0.23
CA ASN A 80 9.97 3.27 -0.14
C ASN A 80 10.34 2.89 -1.59
N PHE A 81 10.00 1.67 -2.03
CA PHE A 81 10.25 1.26 -3.41
C PHE A 81 9.43 2.08 -4.41
N ILE A 82 8.16 2.37 -4.11
CA ILE A 82 7.31 3.22 -4.96
C ILE A 82 7.89 4.63 -5.04
N ILE A 83 8.13 5.29 -3.91
CA ILE A 83 8.56 6.69 -3.84
C ILE A 83 9.93 6.86 -4.49
N LYS A 84 10.93 6.08 -4.03
CA LYS A 84 12.31 6.17 -4.53
C LYS A 84 12.47 5.59 -5.94
N GLY A 85 11.56 4.71 -6.36
CA GLY A 85 11.52 4.14 -7.70
C GLY A 85 10.96 5.08 -8.76
N LEU A 86 9.97 5.90 -8.41
CA LEU A 86 9.24 6.75 -9.35
C LEU A 86 9.70 8.21 -9.38
N LEU A 87 10.23 8.74 -8.27
CA LEU A 87 10.57 10.17 -8.15
C LEU A 87 12.06 10.43 -8.38
N ARG A 88 12.35 11.52 -9.07
CA ARG A 88 13.70 12.03 -9.36
C ARG A 88 13.77 13.53 -9.05
N ALA A 89 14.98 14.07 -8.91
CA ALA A 89 15.21 15.50 -8.75
C ALA A 89 14.53 16.30 -9.85
N GLY A 90 13.90 17.42 -9.50
CA GLY A 90 13.12 18.26 -10.38
C GLY A 90 11.66 17.82 -10.56
N GLU A 91 11.25 16.67 -10.01
CA GLU A 91 9.87 16.20 -10.08
C GLU A 91 9.07 16.62 -8.85
N HIS A 92 7.74 16.58 -9.00
CA HIS A 92 6.78 16.97 -7.97
C HIS A 92 5.90 15.79 -7.57
N CYS A 93 5.64 15.67 -6.27
CA CYS A 93 4.73 14.70 -5.69
C CYS A 93 3.56 15.40 -5.00
N ILE A 94 2.36 14.83 -5.07
CA ILE A 94 1.24 15.29 -4.26
C ILE A 94 0.93 14.21 -3.23
N VAL A 95 0.82 14.62 -1.95
CA VAL A 95 0.49 13.74 -0.82
C VAL A 95 -0.75 14.25 -0.11
N SER A 96 -1.42 13.42 0.69
CA SER A 96 -2.45 13.94 1.60
C SER A 96 -1.83 14.61 2.83
N SER A 97 -2.63 15.43 3.53
CA SER A 97 -2.22 15.99 4.83
C SER A 97 -2.21 14.95 5.96
N MET A 98 -2.72 13.73 5.68
CA MET A 98 -2.90 12.65 6.67
C MET A 98 -1.91 11.49 6.49
N GLU A 99 -0.76 11.76 5.86
CA GLU A 99 0.22 10.73 5.54
C GLU A 99 0.95 10.17 6.77
N HIS A 100 1.21 8.87 6.70
CA HIS A 100 2.09 8.20 7.64
C HIS A 100 3.57 8.53 7.36
N ASN A 101 4.41 8.39 8.39
CA ASN A 101 5.87 8.56 8.27
C ASN A 101 6.53 7.65 7.22
N ALA A 102 5.92 6.50 6.90
CA ALA A 102 6.39 5.60 5.85
C ALA A 102 6.36 6.23 4.44
N VAL A 103 5.50 7.25 4.24
CA VAL A 103 5.46 8.09 3.03
C VAL A 103 6.33 9.33 3.19
N MET A 104 6.16 10.06 4.30
CA MET A 104 6.81 11.37 4.43
C MET A 104 8.33 11.28 4.58
N ARG A 105 8.84 10.31 5.35
CA ARG A 105 10.29 10.19 5.56
C ARG A 105 11.08 9.91 4.27
N PRO A 106 10.73 8.88 3.46
CA PRO A 106 11.44 8.66 2.20
C PRO A 106 11.26 9.82 1.21
N LEU A 107 10.10 10.48 1.19
CA LEU A 107 9.88 11.65 0.33
C LEU A 107 10.79 12.82 0.69
N MET A 108 10.92 13.13 1.98
CA MET A 108 11.79 14.21 2.48
C MET A 108 13.29 13.91 2.35
N GLN A 109 13.68 12.65 2.07
CA GLN A 109 15.06 12.26 1.82
C GLN A 109 15.50 12.40 0.35
N LEU A 110 14.55 12.71 -0.55
CA LEU A 110 14.85 12.84 -1.97
C LEU A 110 15.24 14.30 -2.28
N ASP A 111 16.53 14.51 -2.53
CA ASP A 111 17.04 15.82 -2.92
C ASP A 111 16.42 16.28 -4.24
N GLY A 112 15.97 17.54 -4.26
CA GLY A 112 15.40 18.19 -5.44
C GLY A 112 13.99 17.71 -5.81
N VAL A 113 13.31 16.90 -4.98
CA VAL A 113 11.89 16.57 -5.14
C VAL A 113 11.06 17.54 -4.32
N GLU A 114 10.09 18.17 -4.96
CA GLU A 114 9.10 19.01 -4.28
C GLU A 114 7.82 18.25 -4.01
N PHE A 115 7.06 18.65 -2.99
CA PHE A 115 5.74 18.09 -2.77
C PHE A 115 4.71 19.11 -2.30
N SER A 116 3.45 18.88 -2.68
CA SER A 116 2.27 19.61 -2.21
C SER A 116 1.36 18.68 -1.40
N ARG A 117 0.54 19.26 -0.51
CA ARG A 117 -0.40 18.51 0.32
C ARG A 117 -1.85 18.82 -0.09
N ILE A 118 -2.63 17.77 -0.30
CA ILE A 118 -4.09 17.86 -0.36
C ILE A 118 -4.57 18.19 1.07
N PRO A 119 -5.26 19.33 1.29
CA PRO A 119 -5.76 19.66 2.61
C PRO A 119 -6.85 18.68 3.06
N CYS A 120 -7.04 18.59 4.37
CA CYS A 120 -8.15 17.87 5.00
C CYS A 120 -9.06 18.84 5.77
N ASP A 121 -10.27 18.37 6.04
CA ASP A 121 -11.22 19.04 6.91
C ASP A 121 -10.89 18.84 8.41
N GLY A 122 -11.74 19.35 9.30
CA GLY A 122 -11.57 19.21 10.75
C GLY A 122 -11.71 17.78 11.28
N GLU A 123 -12.23 16.86 10.47
CA GLU A 123 -12.34 15.43 10.80
C GLU A 123 -11.19 14.61 10.20
N GLY A 124 -10.25 15.25 9.50
CA GLY A 124 -9.12 14.58 8.83
C GLY A 124 -9.49 13.89 7.53
N ARG A 125 -10.62 14.28 6.89
CA ARG A 125 -10.96 13.82 5.54
C ARG A 125 -10.34 14.77 4.53
N ILE A 126 -9.66 14.21 3.52
CA ILE A 126 -9.15 15.03 2.41
C ILE A 126 -10.29 15.71 1.68
N ILE A 127 -9.99 16.86 1.08
CA ILE A 127 -10.91 17.61 0.23
C ILE A 127 -10.52 17.35 -1.23
N PRO A 128 -11.12 16.34 -1.93
CA PRO A 128 -10.66 15.86 -3.24
C PRO A 128 -10.61 16.95 -4.32
N ASN A 129 -11.54 17.92 -4.27
CA ASN A 129 -11.61 19.01 -5.25
C ASN A 129 -10.38 19.97 -5.19
N THR A 130 -9.57 19.90 -4.13
CA THR A 130 -8.34 20.69 -4.01
C THR A 130 -7.13 20.01 -4.63
N LEU A 131 -7.23 18.75 -5.08
CA LEU A 131 -6.14 18.05 -5.73
C LEU A 131 -5.78 18.66 -7.10
N GLU A 132 -6.76 18.92 -7.93
CA GLU A 132 -6.53 19.36 -9.32
C GLU A 132 -5.73 20.66 -9.42
N PRO A 133 -5.99 21.71 -8.61
CA PRO A 133 -5.16 22.92 -8.57
C PRO A 133 -3.71 22.72 -8.11
N LEU A 134 -3.38 21.60 -7.47
CA LEU A 134 -2.02 21.28 -7.03
C LEU A 134 -1.17 20.62 -8.12
N ILE A 135 -1.80 20.19 -9.22
CA ILE A 135 -1.13 19.50 -10.31
C ILE A 135 -0.24 20.50 -11.09
N ARG A 136 1.01 20.12 -11.29
CA ARG A 136 2.02 20.88 -12.04
C ARG A 136 2.49 20.07 -13.25
N PRO A 137 3.12 20.70 -14.24
CA PRO A 137 3.67 19.99 -15.42
C PRO A 137 4.68 18.88 -15.05
N ASN A 138 5.39 19.05 -13.92
CA ASN A 138 6.35 18.09 -13.39
C ASN A 138 5.78 17.18 -12.29
N THR A 139 4.46 17.15 -12.07
CA THR A 139 3.83 16.22 -11.13
C THR A 139 3.95 14.78 -11.64
N ARG A 140 4.67 13.95 -10.88
CA ARG A 140 5.02 12.59 -11.26
C ARG A 140 4.27 11.52 -10.48
N LEU A 141 3.77 11.84 -9.28
CA LEU A 141 3.12 10.88 -8.39
C LEU A 141 2.11 11.59 -7.50
N VAL A 142 0.95 10.96 -7.33
CA VAL A 142 0.04 11.22 -6.20
C VAL A 142 0.11 10.01 -5.28
N ILE A 143 0.30 10.22 -3.98
CA ILE A 143 0.32 9.15 -2.99
C ILE A 143 -0.53 9.54 -1.78
N MET A 144 -1.32 8.60 -1.27
CA MET A 144 -2.28 8.86 -0.22
C MET A 144 -2.44 7.66 0.71
N ALA A 145 -2.49 7.92 2.03
CA ALA A 145 -2.96 6.94 2.99
C ALA A 145 -4.48 6.77 2.86
N HIS A 146 -4.95 5.53 2.66
CA HIS A 146 -6.38 5.23 2.55
C HIS A 146 -7.09 5.35 3.90
N GLY A 147 -6.44 4.97 4.98
CA GLY A 147 -6.96 5.13 6.34
C GLY A 147 -5.92 5.71 7.28
N SER A 148 -6.33 6.66 8.11
CA SER A 148 -5.46 7.26 9.12
C SER A 148 -5.29 6.32 10.32
N ASN A 149 -4.05 6.06 10.70
CA ASN A 149 -3.73 5.32 11.93
C ASN A 149 -3.94 6.18 13.21
N VAL A 150 -4.22 7.47 13.07
CA VAL A 150 -4.39 8.41 14.18
C VAL A 150 -5.86 8.65 14.49
N CYS A 151 -6.65 9.05 13.50
CA CYS A 151 -8.07 9.40 13.70
C CYS A 151 -9.04 8.35 13.13
N GLY A 152 -8.54 7.31 12.42
CA GLY A 152 -9.36 6.24 11.85
C GLY A 152 -10.19 6.65 10.63
N THR A 153 -10.01 7.87 10.13
CA THR A 153 -10.73 8.37 8.96
C THR A 153 -10.32 7.62 7.70
N VAL A 154 -11.30 7.20 6.89
CA VAL A 154 -11.06 6.57 5.59
C VAL A 154 -11.27 7.62 4.50
N GLN A 155 -10.34 7.69 3.55
CA GLN A 155 -10.29 8.68 2.49
C GLN A 155 -11.01 8.21 1.22
N ASP A 156 -11.54 9.15 0.44
CA ASP A 156 -12.16 8.87 -0.85
C ASP A 156 -11.09 8.65 -1.94
N ALA A 157 -10.57 7.42 -1.98
CA ALA A 157 -9.55 7.02 -2.95
C ALA A 157 -10.09 6.99 -4.39
N GLU A 158 -11.38 6.72 -4.58
CA GLU A 158 -11.99 6.71 -5.90
C GLU A 158 -12.03 8.12 -6.51
N ALA A 159 -12.40 9.13 -5.73
CA ALA A 159 -12.41 10.52 -6.20
C ALA A 159 -11.01 10.98 -6.60
N VAL A 160 -9.99 10.69 -5.79
CA VAL A 160 -8.59 11.00 -6.10
C VAL A 160 -8.12 10.27 -7.35
N GLY A 161 -8.40 8.97 -7.45
CA GLY A 161 -8.01 8.16 -8.60
C GLY A 161 -8.64 8.63 -9.92
N LYS A 162 -9.88 9.12 -9.90
CA LYS A 162 -10.53 9.74 -11.08
C LYS A 162 -9.79 10.99 -11.55
N VAL A 163 -9.33 11.84 -10.64
CA VAL A 163 -8.51 13.01 -10.99
C VAL A 163 -7.18 12.55 -11.58
N CYS A 164 -6.47 11.66 -10.92
CA CYS A 164 -5.18 11.14 -11.38
C CYS A 164 -5.27 10.54 -12.78
N LYS A 165 -6.33 9.76 -13.05
CA LYS A 165 -6.58 9.16 -14.37
C LYS A 165 -6.77 10.23 -15.46
N ARG A 166 -7.58 11.28 -15.19
CA ARG A 166 -7.78 12.37 -16.17
C ARG A 166 -6.49 13.07 -16.56
N HIS A 167 -5.56 13.21 -15.61
CA HIS A 167 -4.28 13.88 -15.81
C HIS A 167 -3.12 12.93 -16.15
N ASN A 168 -3.41 11.62 -16.28
CA ASN A 168 -2.41 10.58 -16.55
C ASN A 168 -1.25 10.59 -15.54
N ILE A 169 -1.56 10.82 -14.27
CA ILE A 169 -0.61 10.83 -13.16
C ILE A 169 -0.72 9.51 -12.40
N PRO A 170 0.38 8.78 -12.15
CA PRO A 170 0.38 7.60 -11.30
C PRO A 170 -0.18 7.89 -9.91
N PHE A 171 -1.08 7.02 -9.45
CA PHE A 171 -1.66 7.08 -8.11
C PHE A 171 -1.26 5.86 -7.28
N ALA A 172 -0.60 6.11 -6.16
CA ALA A 172 -0.22 5.09 -5.18
C ALA A 172 -1.07 5.21 -3.91
N LEU A 173 -1.55 4.09 -3.38
CA LEU A 173 -2.36 4.04 -2.18
C LEU A 173 -1.63 3.26 -1.07
N ASP A 174 -1.47 3.88 0.10
CA ASP A 174 -1.08 3.20 1.33
C ASP A 174 -2.34 2.65 2.01
N ALA A 175 -2.56 1.36 1.91
CA ALA A 175 -3.68 0.66 2.53
C ALA A 175 -3.28 -0.13 3.80
N ALA A 176 -2.20 0.28 4.48
CA ALA A 176 -1.71 -0.41 5.67
C ALA A 176 -2.78 -0.55 6.77
N GLN A 177 -3.70 0.42 6.90
CA GLN A 177 -4.76 0.42 7.89
C GLN A 177 -6.09 -0.17 7.37
N THR A 178 -6.26 -0.28 6.07
CA THR A 178 -7.58 -0.59 5.47
C THR A 178 -7.63 -1.94 4.76
N ALA A 179 -6.48 -2.47 4.30
CA ALA A 179 -6.43 -3.76 3.63
C ALA A 179 -6.98 -4.88 4.54
N GLY A 180 -8.02 -5.58 4.06
CA GLY A 180 -8.70 -6.61 4.84
C GLY A 180 -9.80 -6.12 5.79
N HIS A 181 -9.93 -4.81 6.02
CA HIS A 181 -10.95 -4.20 6.87
C HIS A 181 -11.98 -3.42 6.06
N TYR A 182 -11.52 -2.75 5.00
CA TYR A 182 -12.34 -2.00 4.07
C TYR A 182 -12.12 -2.50 2.65
N PRO A 183 -13.11 -2.38 1.76
CA PRO A 183 -12.92 -2.69 0.35
C PRO A 183 -11.83 -1.80 -0.25
N VAL A 184 -10.86 -2.43 -0.91
CA VAL A 184 -9.83 -1.75 -1.70
C VAL A 184 -9.84 -2.39 -3.08
N ASP A 185 -10.29 -1.65 -4.08
CA ASP A 185 -10.38 -2.10 -5.46
C ASP A 185 -9.37 -1.35 -6.32
N PHE A 186 -8.34 -2.09 -6.77
CA PHE A 186 -7.24 -1.52 -7.55
C PHE A 186 -7.73 -0.87 -8.85
N GLY A 187 -8.67 -1.53 -9.54
CA GLY A 187 -9.22 -1.03 -10.79
C GLY A 187 -10.16 0.15 -10.61
N ALA A 188 -11.12 0.04 -9.69
CA ALA A 188 -12.10 1.10 -9.42
C ALA A 188 -11.45 2.39 -8.93
N PHE A 189 -10.42 2.27 -8.10
CA PHE A 189 -9.66 3.43 -7.59
C PHE A 189 -8.61 3.95 -8.59
N ASN A 190 -8.49 3.36 -9.78
CA ASN A 190 -7.50 3.71 -10.81
C ASN A 190 -6.06 3.76 -10.25
N LEU A 191 -5.69 2.80 -9.43
CA LEU A 191 -4.38 2.75 -8.80
C LEU A 191 -3.30 2.37 -9.82
N SER A 192 -2.10 2.92 -9.62
CA SER A 192 -0.86 2.50 -10.30
C SER A 192 0.00 1.65 -9.36
N ALA A 193 -0.16 1.83 -8.04
CA ALA A 193 0.50 1.04 -7.02
C ALA A 193 -0.36 0.96 -5.76
N LEU A 194 -0.24 -0.15 -5.03
CA LEU A 194 -0.91 -0.39 -3.75
C LEU A 194 0.09 -0.99 -2.78
N ALA A 195 0.26 -0.36 -1.63
CA ALA A 195 1.05 -0.89 -0.52
C ALA A 195 0.11 -1.45 0.57
N VAL A 196 0.36 -2.68 1.00
CA VAL A 196 -0.40 -3.37 2.04
C VAL A 196 0.54 -3.95 3.10
N PRO A 197 0.07 -4.21 4.35
CA PRO A 197 0.90 -4.71 5.44
C PRO A 197 1.41 -6.13 5.22
#